data_b3a980f998981abdda06a5731520689e
#
_entry.id   b3a980f998981abdda06a5731520689e
#
_cell.length_a   1.000
_cell.length_b   1.000
_cell.length_c   1.000
_cell.angle_alpha   90.00
_cell.angle_beta   90.00
_cell.angle_gamma   90.00
#
_symmetry.space_group_name_H-M   'P 1'
#
loop_
_entity.id
_entity.type
_entity.pdbx_description
1 polymer ?
#
loop_
_entity_poly.entity_id
_entity_poly.type
_entity_poly.pdbx_seq_one_letter_code
_entity_poly.pdbx_strand_id
1 'polypeptide(L)'
;QTGSLAEYGVSYRQVDLLEDGSFDYENIQKAIHEKTRLVTIQRSKGYQPRPTFSVRQIGELIAFIKSIKPDVICMVDNCYGEFVETIEPTDVGADMCVGSLIKNPGGGLAPIGGYIVGRKDCVERAAYRLTAPGLGKELGASLSVNRSFFQGLFLAPTVTAGALKGAIFAAN
;
A
#
# COMPACT_ATOMS: atom_id res chain seq x y z
N GLN A 1 -6.53 -21.89 0.49
CA GLN A 1 -5.65 -21.90 -0.71
C GLN A 1 -4.25 -22.28 -0.28
N THR A 2 -3.65 -23.26 -0.95
CA THR A 2 -2.29 -23.73 -0.69
C THR A 2 -1.28 -22.60 -0.76
N GLY A 3 -0.38 -22.50 0.22
CA GLY A 3 0.64 -21.46 0.30
C GLY A 3 0.15 -20.11 0.87
N SER A 4 -1.11 -20.02 1.30
CA SER A 4 -1.62 -18.81 1.94
C SER A 4 -1.29 -18.75 3.43
N LEU A 5 -1.36 -17.57 4.02
CA LEU A 5 -1.16 -17.38 5.46
C LEU A 5 -2.15 -18.19 6.31
N ALA A 6 -3.27 -18.64 5.74
CA ALA A 6 -4.24 -19.49 6.42
C ALA A 6 -3.62 -20.82 6.87
N GLU A 7 -2.65 -21.39 6.13
CA GLU A 7 -1.92 -22.60 6.52
C GLU A 7 -1.07 -22.43 7.79
N TYR A 8 -0.75 -21.19 8.13
CA TYR A 8 -0.02 -20.83 9.34
C TYR A 8 -0.94 -20.34 10.47
N GLY A 9 -2.25 -20.62 10.37
CA GLY A 9 -3.23 -20.24 11.38
C GLY A 9 -3.60 -18.76 11.39
N VAL A 10 -3.27 -18.01 10.33
CA VAL A 10 -3.67 -16.63 10.18
C VAL A 10 -5.05 -16.57 9.52
N SER A 11 -6.03 -16.03 10.24
CA SER A 11 -7.37 -15.81 9.68
C SER A 11 -7.43 -14.47 8.94
N TYR A 12 -8.20 -14.44 7.87
CA TYR A 12 -8.50 -13.25 7.08
C TYR A 12 -9.99 -12.89 7.21
N ARG A 13 -10.27 -11.60 7.31
CA ARG A 13 -11.63 -11.07 7.27
C ARG A 13 -11.67 -9.90 6.31
N GLN A 14 -12.72 -9.82 5.52
CA GLN A 14 -12.98 -8.71 4.62
C GLN A 14 -14.18 -7.94 5.15
N VAL A 15 -14.09 -6.62 5.09
CA VAL A 15 -15.21 -5.70 5.27
C VAL A 15 -15.40 -5.01 3.92
N ASP A 16 -16.56 -5.20 3.34
CA ASP A 16 -16.92 -4.57 2.08
C ASP A 16 -17.22 -3.08 2.29
N LEU A 17 -17.11 -2.31 1.22
CA LEU A 17 -17.51 -0.90 1.22
C LEU A 17 -19.05 -0.81 1.24
N LEU A 18 -19.56 0.33 1.69
CA LEU A 18 -20.98 0.67 1.56
C LEU A 18 -21.35 0.86 0.08
N GLU A 19 -22.63 0.89 -0.23
CA GLU A 19 -23.14 1.02 -1.60
C GLU A 19 -22.64 2.30 -2.31
N ASP A 20 -22.41 3.37 -1.54
CA ASP A 20 -21.84 4.62 -2.04
C ASP A 20 -20.32 4.59 -2.22
N GLY A 21 -19.67 3.46 -1.92
CA GLY A 21 -18.23 3.26 -1.99
C GLY A 21 -17.44 3.81 -0.80
N SER A 22 -18.10 4.28 0.24
CA SER A 22 -17.44 4.72 1.48
C SER A 22 -17.09 3.55 2.40
N PHE A 23 -16.22 3.80 3.39
CA PHE A 23 -15.84 2.79 4.38
C PHE A 23 -16.99 2.49 5.34
N ASP A 24 -17.25 1.21 5.58
CA ASP A 24 -18.20 0.74 6.58
C ASP A 24 -17.57 0.71 7.97
N TYR A 25 -17.56 1.85 8.62
CA TYR A 25 -16.97 2.03 9.95
C TYR A 25 -17.59 1.11 11.01
N GLU A 26 -18.88 0.82 10.92
CA GLU A 26 -19.58 -0.05 11.87
C GLU A 26 -19.08 -1.49 11.78
N ASN A 27 -19.02 -2.05 10.57
CA ASN A 27 -18.52 -3.41 10.38
C ASN A 27 -17.01 -3.51 10.54
N ILE A 28 -16.24 -2.45 10.24
CA ILE A 28 -14.80 -2.39 10.56
C ILE A 28 -14.60 -2.49 12.07
N GLN A 29 -15.36 -1.75 12.87
CA GLN A 29 -15.29 -1.83 14.34
C GLN A 29 -15.59 -3.24 14.84
N LYS A 30 -16.63 -3.90 14.32
CA LYS A 30 -16.99 -5.28 14.69
C LYS A 30 -15.93 -6.31 14.28
N ALA A 31 -15.23 -6.06 13.19
CA ALA A 31 -14.20 -6.97 12.67
C ALA A 31 -12.88 -6.90 13.47
N ILE A 32 -12.57 -5.78 14.10
CA ILE A 32 -11.35 -5.59 14.89
C ILE A 32 -11.55 -6.22 16.28
N HIS A 33 -10.62 -7.10 16.67
CA HIS A 33 -10.61 -7.76 17.99
C HIS A 33 -9.18 -7.92 18.50
N GLU A 34 -9.02 -8.43 19.71
CA GLU A 34 -7.69 -8.54 20.38
C GLU A 34 -6.61 -9.24 19.54
N LYS A 35 -6.99 -10.25 18.74
CA LYS A 35 -6.05 -10.99 17.90
C LYS A 35 -5.78 -10.32 16.55
N THR A 36 -6.48 -9.24 16.20
CA THR A 36 -6.22 -8.49 14.96
C THR A 36 -4.83 -7.85 15.03
N ARG A 37 -3.94 -8.19 14.08
CA ARG A 37 -2.56 -7.71 14.04
C ARG A 37 -2.30 -6.73 12.91
N LEU A 38 -3.00 -6.92 11.81
CA LEU A 38 -2.82 -6.14 10.60
C LEU A 38 -4.17 -5.79 9.98
N VAL A 39 -4.32 -4.55 9.57
CA VAL A 39 -5.41 -4.10 8.70
C VAL A 39 -4.80 -3.64 7.39
N THR A 40 -5.30 -4.17 6.28
CA THR A 40 -4.89 -3.76 4.94
C THR A 40 -5.93 -2.86 4.31
N ILE A 41 -5.48 -1.78 3.70
CA ILE A 41 -6.33 -0.79 3.01
C ILE A 41 -5.83 -0.72 1.57
N GLN A 42 -6.70 -1.05 0.61
CA GLN A 42 -6.38 -0.91 -0.81
C GLN A 42 -6.84 0.47 -1.29
N ARG A 43 -5.90 1.34 -1.65
CA ARG A 43 -6.19 2.70 -2.12
C ARG A 43 -6.88 2.72 -3.46
N SER A 44 -6.33 2.03 -4.45
CA SER A 44 -6.85 2.03 -5.81
C SER A 44 -8.13 1.20 -5.95
N LYS A 45 -8.99 1.61 -6.87
CA LYS A 45 -10.19 0.85 -7.20
C LYS A 45 -9.91 -0.45 -7.99
N GLY A 46 -8.71 -0.59 -8.54
CA GLY A 46 -8.42 -1.67 -9.47
C GLY A 46 -9.38 -1.62 -10.67
N TYR A 47 -10.02 -2.73 -10.96
CA TYR A 47 -11.03 -2.84 -12.03
C TYR A 47 -12.48 -2.69 -11.53
N GLN A 48 -12.68 -2.40 -10.25
CA GLN A 48 -14.02 -2.26 -9.67
C GLN A 48 -14.60 -0.86 -9.92
N PRO A 49 -15.91 -0.73 -10.10
CA PRO A 49 -16.59 0.55 -10.29
C PRO A 49 -16.79 1.28 -8.96
N ARG A 50 -15.74 1.51 -8.21
CA ARG A 50 -15.75 2.24 -6.94
C ARG A 50 -14.81 3.44 -6.98
N PRO A 51 -14.98 4.44 -6.09
CA PRO A 51 -14.02 5.55 -6.00
C PRO A 51 -12.63 5.08 -5.55
N THR A 52 -11.62 5.81 -5.96
CA THR A 52 -10.26 5.73 -5.39
C THR A 52 -10.23 6.59 -4.14
N PHE A 53 -9.60 6.11 -3.07
CA PHE A 53 -9.50 6.85 -1.82
C PHE A 53 -8.40 7.90 -1.87
N SER A 54 -8.72 9.11 -1.37
CA SER A 54 -7.71 10.14 -1.11
C SER A 54 -6.87 9.77 0.11
N VAL A 55 -5.67 10.37 0.22
CA VAL A 55 -4.80 10.19 1.39
C VAL A 55 -5.52 10.65 2.66
N ARG A 56 -6.32 11.73 2.58
CA ARG A 56 -7.13 12.20 3.72
C ARG A 56 -8.12 11.15 4.20
N GLN A 57 -8.90 10.54 3.31
CA GLN A 57 -9.86 9.48 3.68
C GLN A 57 -9.17 8.27 4.32
N ILE A 58 -8.00 7.90 3.80
CA ILE A 58 -7.17 6.84 4.39
C ILE A 58 -6.72 7.23 5.80
N GLY A 59 -6.28 8.47 6.01
CA GLY A 59 -5.89 8.97 7.32
C GLY A 59 -7.04 8.96 8.34
N GLU A 60 -8.23 9.39 7.92
CA GLU A 60 -9.44 9.34 8.75
C GLU A 60 -9.77 7.88 9.16
N LEU A 61 -9.69 6.95 8.22
CA LEU A 61 -9.89 5.53 8.51
C LEU A 61 -8.83 4.98 9.47
N ILE A 62 -7.56 5.29 9.24
CA ILE A 62 -6.46 4.85 10.12
C ILE A 62 -6.65 5.39 11.54
N ALA A 63 -6.99 6.66 11.69
CA ALA A 63 -7.26 7.26 12.99
C ALA A 63 -8.40 6.54 13.72
N PHE A 64 -9.48 6.21 13.00
CA PHE A 64 -10.58 5.42 13.54
C PHE A 64 -10.13 4.02 13.98
N ILE A 65 -9.41 3.29 13.13
CA ILE A 65 -8.89 1.95 13.45
C ILE A 65 -7.98 2.01 14.70
N LYS A 66 -7.09 2.99 14.75
CA LYS A 66 -6.16 3.18 15.89
C LYS A 66 -6.88 3.60 17.18
N SER A 67 -8.03 4.24 17.10
CA SER A 67 -8.85 4.54 18.28
C SER A 67 -9.43 3.28 18.91
N ILE A 68 -9.70 2.25 18.11
CA ILE A 68 -10.21 0.95 18.58
C ILE A 68 -9.07 0.07 19.09
N LYS A 69 -7.98 -0.01 18.33
CA LYS A 69 -6.83 -0.86 18.63
C LYS A 69 -5.51 -0.15 18.26
N PRO A 70 -4.90 0.57 19.21
CA PRO A 70 -3.72 1.42 18.95
C PRO A 70 -2.49 0.67 18.43
N ASP A 71 -2.33 -0.61 18.79
CA ASP A 71 -1.17 -1.45 18.44
C ASP A 71 -1.34 -2.21 17.11
N VAL A 72 -2.51 -2.12 16.45
CA VAL A 72 -2.72 -2.78 15.15
C VAL A 72 -1.88 -2.09 14.07
N ILE A 73 -1.30 -2.87 13.19
CA ILE A 73 -0.53 -2.35 12.05
C ILE A 73 -1.50 -2.02 10.90
N CYS A 74 -1.48 -0.78 10.44
CA CYS A 74 -2.21 -0.35 9.26
C CYS A 74 -1.27 -0.33 8.06
N MET A 75 -1.54 -1.17 7.07
CA MET A 75 -0.79 -1.26 5.82
C MET A 75 -1.65 -0.79 4.65
N VAL A 76 -1.12 0.09 3.83
CA VAL A 76 -1.81 0.60 2.64
C VAL A 76 -1.17 0.02 1.39
N ASP A 77 -1.96 -0.65 0.55
CA ASP A 77 -1.59 -0.89 -0.84
C ASP A 77 -1.82 0.41 -1.61
N ASN A 78 -0.71 1.08 -1.91
CA ASN A 78 -0.71 2.41 -2.51
C ASN A 78 -0.59 2.39 -4.04
N CYS A 79 -0.65 1.22 -4.66
CA CYS A 79 -0.54 1.09 -6.11
C CYS A 79 -1.43 2.09 -6.85
N TYR A 80 -0.86 2.80 -7.81
CA TYR A 80 -1.45 3.90 -8.60
C TYR A 80 -1.79 5.17 -7.80
N GLY A 81 -1.45 5.22 -6.51
CA GLY A 81 -1.66 6.41 -5.68
C GLY A 81 -0.42 7.29 -5.56
N GLU A 82 0.75 6.73 -5.79
CA GLU A 82 2.03 7.42 -5.60
C GLU A 82 2.14 8.64 -6.54
N PHE A 83 2.58 9.76 -5.99
CA PHE A 83 2.74 11.04 -6.69
C PHE A 83 1.45 11.65 -7.26
N VAL A 84 0.27 11.15 -6.87
CA VAL A 84 -1.02 11.72 -7.26
C VAL A 84 -1.40 12.90 -6.36
N GLU A 85 -1.09 12.80 -5.08
CA GLU A 85 -1.28 13.86 -4.07
C GLU A 85 0.08 14.35 -3.55
N THR A 86 0.10 15.45 -2.82
CA THR A 86 1.33 16.05 -2.26
C THR A 86 1.82 15.37 -0.98
N ILE A 87 0.99 14.50 -0.41
CA ILE A 87 1.28 13.68 0.77
C ILE A 87 0.96 12.22 0.45
N GLU A 88 1.58 11.32 1.19
CA GLU A 88 1.42 9.88 1.04
C GLU A 88 0.78 9.25 2.30
N PRO A 89 0.24 8.03 2.23
CA PRO A 89 -0.42 7.43 3.38
C PRO A 89 0.43 7.32 4.66
N THR A 90 1.75 7.27 4.54
CA THR A 90 2.66 7.29 5.70
C THR A 90 2.63 8.62 6.46
N ASP A 91 2.32 9.73 5.78
CA ASP A 91 2.21 11.05 6.40
C ASP A 91 0.95 11.19 7.26
N VAL A 92 -0.04 10.32 7.03
CA VAL A 92 -1.32 10.34 7.73
C VAL A 92 -1.53 9.12 8.63
N GLY A 93 -0.44 8.43 9.00
CA GLY A 93 -0.44 7.40 10.05
C GLY A 93 -0.42 5.96 9.58
N ALA A 94 -0.26 5.67 8.27
CA ALA A 94 -0.01 4.30 7.84
C ALA A 94 1.32 3.80 8.40
N ASP A 95 1.30 2.63 9.03
CA ASP A 95 2.51 1.99 9.55
C ASP A 95 3.38 1.45 8.42
N MET A 96 2.75 1.04 7.32
CA MET A 96 3.41 0.61 6.08
C MET A 96 2.64 1.07 4.86
N CYS A 97 3.37 1.44 3.82
CA CYS A 97 2.89 1.50 2.44
C CYS A 97 3.62 0.48 1.60
N VAL A 98 2.88 -0.20 0.75
CA VAL A 98 3.41 -1.16 -0.21
C VAL A 98 2.92 -0.79 -1.62
N GLY A 99 3.72 -1.11 -2.61
CA GLY A 99 3.32 -0.86 -3.99
C GLY A 99 4.28 -1.50 -4.98
N SER A 100 4.01 -1.25 -6.25
CA SER A 100 4.74 -1.84 -7.36
C SER A 100 5.63 -0.80 -8.04
N LEU A 101 6.90 -1.14 -8.22
CA LEU A 101 7.84 -0.30 -8.96
C LEU A 101 7.58 -0.30 -10.48
N ILE A 102 6.82 -1.26 -11.01
CA ILE A 102 6.42 -1.24 -12.44
C ILE A 102 5.26 -0.26 -12.73
N LYS A 103 4.75 0.42 -11.70
CA LYS A 103 3.68 1.43 -11.79
C LYS A 103 4.27 2.83 -11.59
N ASN A 104 3.52 3.73 -10.96
CA ASN A 104 3.92 5.13 -10.79
C ASN A 104 5.38 5.31 -10.33
N PRO A 105 5.87 4.63 -9.27
CA PRO A 105 7.23 4.89 -8.77
C PRO A 105 8.34 4.52 -9.75
N GLY A 106 8.06 3.65 -10.69
CA GLY A 106 9.06 3.24 -11.68
C GLY A 106 9.22 4.17 -12.87
N GLY A 107 8.37 5.21 -13.00
CA GLY A 107 8.48 6.23 -14.06
C GLY A 107 8.55 5.66 -15.47
N GLY A 108 7.97 4.48 -15.71
CA GLY A 108 8.01 3.77 -16.97
C GLY A 108 9.34 3.05 -17.27
N LEU A 109 10.31 3.07 -16.36
CA LEU A 109 11.65 2.49 -16.56
C LEU A 109 11.92 1.25 -15.73
N ALA A 110 11.28 1.09 -14.57
CA ALA A 110 11.50 -0.06 -13.71
C ALA A 110 10.88 -1.33 -14.35
N PRO A 111 11.69 -2.36 -14.63
CA PRO A 111 11.21 -3.55 -15.33
C PRO A 111 10.45 -4.52 -14.41
N ILE A 112 10.72 -4.47 -13.13
CA ILE A 112 10.19 -5.37 -12.09
C ILE A 112 10.15 -4.63 -10.75
N GLY A 113 9.69 -5.31 -9.72
CA GLY A 113 9.92 -4.93 -8.32
C GLY A 113 8.71 -4.35 -7.63
N GLY A 114 8.86 -4.27 -6.33
CA GLY A 114 7.94 -3.64 -5.41
C GLY A 114 8.71 -2.87 -4.36
N TYR A 115 7.98 -2.12 -3.55
CA TYR A 115 8.55 -1.40 -2.42
C TYR A 115 7.71 -1.62 -1.16
N ILE A 116 8.38 -1.49 -0.03
CA ILE A 116 7.76 -1.39 1.29
C ILE A 116 8.44 -0.22 1.99
N VAL A 117 7.65 0.76 2.42
CA VAL A 117 8.11 1.91 3.19
C VAL A 117 7.23 2.10 4.42
N GLY A 118 7.75 2.76 5.44
CA GLY A 118 7.02 3.05 6.67
C GLY A 118 7.86 2.84 7.93
N ARG A 119 7.23 2.38 8.98
CA ARG A 119 7.88 2.15 10.27
C ARG A 119 9.06 1.18 10.13
N LYS A 120 10.19 1.56 10.76
CA LYS A 120 11.44 0.83 10.68
C LYS A 120 11.30 -0.65 11.06
N ASP A 121 10.63 -0.95 12.17
CA ASP A 121 10.44 -2.33 12.65
C ASP A 121 9.62 -3.18 11.67
N CYS A 122 8.62 -2.60 11.02
CA CYS A 122 7.82 -3.28 10.01
C CYS A 122 8.62 -3.57 8.74
N VAL A 123 9.38 -2.58 8.26
CA VAL A 123 10.22 -2.72 7.07
C VAL A 123 11.34 -3.74 7.29
N GLU A 124 11.99 -3.73 8.45
CA GLU A 124 13.03 -4.70 8.80
C GLU A 124 12.49 -6.13 8.86
N ARG A 125 11.33 -6.34 9.49
CA ARG A 125 10.68 -7.67 9.52
C ARG A 125 10.33 -8.17 8.13
N ALA A 126 9.83 -7.29 7.26
CA ALA A 126 9.55 -7.62 5.87
C ALA A 126 10.82 -8.02 5.11
N ALA A 127 11.94 -7.29 5.31
CA ALA A 127 13.22 -7.60 4.69
C ALA A 127 13.76 -8.98 5.11
N TYR A 128 13.67 -9.33 6.39
CA TYR A 128 14.05 -10.66 6.88
C TYR A 128 13.19 -11.79 6.29
N ARG A 129 11.92 -11.52 6.03
CA ARG A 129 11.02 -12.51 5.42
C ARG A 129 11.22 -12.66 3.92
N LEU A 130 11.58 -11.56 3.24
CA LEU A 130 11.78 -11.54 1.79
C LEU A 130 13.07 -12.24 1.35
N THR A 131 14.11 -12.15 2.16
CA THR A 131 15.43 -12.70 1.87
C THR A 131 15.63 -14.04 2.62
N ALA A 132 16.79 -14.27 3.19
CA ALA A 132 17.09 -15.46 3.99
C ALA A 132 17.28 -15.09 5.47
N PRO A 133 17.08 -16.03 6.40
CA PRO A 133 17.34 -15.80 7.82
C PRO A 133 18.73 -15.22 8.06
N GLY A 134 18.80 -14.14 8.82
CA GLY A 134 20.05 -13.45 9.18
C GLY A 134 20.58 -12.45 8.14
N LEU A 135 20.10 -12.45 6.90
CA LEU A 135 20.57 -11.54 5.86
C LEU A 135 19.79 -10.21 5.83
N GLY A 136 18.47 -10.26 6.02
CA GLY A 136 17.64 -9.06 6.00
C GLY A 136 17.87 -8.21 4.74
N LYS A 137 18.16 -6.93 4.93
CA LYS A 137 18.34 -5.96 3.85
C LYS A 137 19.76 -5.90 3.26
N GLU A 138 20.72 -6.62 3.80
CA GLU A 138 22.15 -6.49 3.42
C GLU A 138 22.41 -6.82 1.96
N LEU A 139 21.77 -7.87 1.45
CA LEU A 139 21.90 -8.26 0.04
C LEU A 139 20.92 -7.53 -0.90
N GLY A 140 19.87 -6.93 -0.35
CA GLY A 140 18.78 -6.40 -1.14
C GLY A 140 17.94 -7.48 -1.82
N ALA A 141 16.88 -7.08 -2.50
CA ALA A 141 15.93 -7.98 -3.16
C ALA A 141 15.96 -7.86 -4.69
N SER A 142 16.87 -7.07 -5.26
CA SER A 142 16.95 -6.80 -6.69
C SER A 142 18.30 -7.20 -7.25
N LEU A 143 18.30 -7.70 -8.49
CA LEU A 143 19.50 -8.12 -9.19
C LEU A 143 19.75 -7.19 -10.40
N SER A 144 20.78 -6.33 -10.29
CA SER A 144 21.29 -5.48 -11.39
C SER A 144 20.30 -4.47 -12.01
N VAL A 145 19.18 -4.17 -11.36
CA VAL A 145 18.13 -3.27 -11.87
C VAL A 145 18.04 -1.92 -11.13
N ASN A 146 18.90 -1.69 -10.15
CA ASN A 146 18.85 -0.48 -9.30
C ASN A 146 18.95 0.83 -10.10
N ARG A 147 19.77 0.86 -11.17
CA ARG A 147 19.88 2.06 -12.02
C ARG A 147 18.51 2.46 -12.58
N SER A 148 17.78 1.50 -13.15
CA SER A 148 16.44 1.74 -13.69
C SER A 148 15.45 2.17 -12.60
N PHE A 149 15.56 1.61 -11.39
CA PHE A 149 14.73 2.01 -10.25
C PHE A 149 14.97 3.47 -9.88
N PHE A 150 16.23 3.88 -9.67
CA PHE A 150 16.53 5.26 -9.27
C PHE A 150 16.22 6.26 -10.37
N GLN A 151 16.52 5.94 -11.62
CA GLN A 151 16.18 6.80 -12.75
C GLN A 151 14.67 6.92 -12.92
N GLY A 152 13.95 5.80 -12.81
CA GLY A 152 12.50 5.78 -12.86
C GLY A 152 11.87 6.60 -11.75
N LEU A 153 12.34 6.44 -10.51
CA LEU A 153 11.85 7.20 -9.36
C LEU A 153 12.07 8.71 -9.54
N PHE A 154 13.21 9.12 -10.08
CA PHE A 154 13.48 10.53 -10.38
C PHE A 154 12.48 11.10 -11.39
N LEU A 155 12.10 10.34 -12.40
CA LEU A 155 11.15 10.76 -13.44
C LEU A 155 9.67 10.58 -13.03
N ALA A 156 9.40 9.74 -12.05
CA ALA A 156 8.07 9.28 -11.69
C ALA A 156 7.04 10.42 -11.45
N PRO A 157 7.35 11.51 -10.75
CA PRO A 157 6.36 12.59 -10.55
C PRO A 157 5.89 13.20 -11.87
N THR A 158 6.82 13.47 -12.80
CA THR A 158 6.51 14.05 -14.10
C THR A 158 5.73 13.05 -14.99
N VAL A 159 6.13 11.79 -14.99
CA VAL A 159 5.46 10.73 -15.77
C VAL A 159 4.03 10.53 -15.26
N THR A 160 3.85 10.44 -13.94
CA THR A 160 2.52 10.28 -13.32
C THR A 160 1.62 11.47 -13.61
N ALA A 161 2.14 12.70 -13.47
CA ALA A 161 1.39 13.91 -13.79
C ALA A 161 0.97 13.96 -15.28
N GLY A 162 1.86 13.54 -16.19
CA GLY A 162 1.57 13.42 -17.61
C GLY A 162 0.46 12.42 -17.91
N ALA A 163 0.51 11.26 -17.28
CA ALA A 163 -0.52 10.21 -17.41
C ALA A 163 -1.89 10.68 -16.92
N LEU A 164 -1.94 11.36 -15.76
CA LEU A 164 -3.18 11.92 -15.22
C LEU A 164 -3.78 12.99 -16.13
N LYS A 165 -2.95 13.92 -16.62
CA LYS A 165 -3.39 14.95 -17.59
C LYS A 165 -3.96 14.31 -18.86
N GLY A 166 -3.28 13.30 -19.39
CA GLY A 166 -3.74 12.56 -20.57
C GLY A 166 -5.09 11.86 -20.34
N ALA A 167 -5.25 11.22 -19.19
CA ALA A 167 -6.51 10.56 -18.84
C ALA A 167 -7.67 11.57 -18.70
N ILE A 168 -7.45 12.69 -18.02
CA ILE A 168 -8.45 13.76 -17.87
C ILE A 168 -8.81 14.34 -19.24
N PHE A 169 -7.82 14.61 -20.08
CA PHE A 169 -8.06 15.14 -21.43
C PHE A 169 -8.88 14.19 -22.29
N ALA A 170 -8.60 12.90 -22.20
CA ALA A 170 -9.33 11.88 -22.99
C ALA A 170 -10.76 11.63 -22.47
N ALA A 171 -11.04 11.96 -21.21
CA ALA A 171 -12.36 11.75 -20.61
C ALA A 171 -13.33 12.93 -20.85
N ASN A 172 -12.83 14.08 -21.28
CA ASN A 172 -13.62 15.29 -21.62
C ASN A 172 -13.80 15.42 -23.14
#